data_bd1ce4871e787c74cf76eaa019b44534
#
_entry.id   bd1ce4871e787c74cf76eaa019b44534
#
_cell.length_a   1.000
_cell.length_b   1.000
_cell.length_c   1.000
_cell.angle_alpha   90.00
_cell.angle_beta   90.00
_cell.angle_gamma   90.00
#
_symmetry.space_group_name_H-M   'P 1'
#
loop_
_entity.id
_entity.type
_entity.pdbx_description
1 polymer ?
#
loop_
_entity_poly.entity_id
_entity_poly.type
_entity_poly.pdbx_seq_one_letter_code
_entity_poly.pdbx_strand_id
1 'polypeptide(L)'
;VSAFNPEKVEKYYSDRYDDDYEGFIIAKKELLNLSEHCKKNSINCHIILMPDIHKLNPYKLNFINQKMKKVAADLDFKFHDLLSIFEGKDEKTVWNKFGDPHPNAYANSLMSENIFLYLNR
;
A
#
# COMPACT_ATOMS: atom_id res chain seq x y z
N VAL A 1 -14.84 10.36 -20.24
CA VAL A 1 -13.68 9.58 -19.78
C VAL A 1 -12.76 10.53 -19.03
N SER A 2 -12.75 10.53 -17.70
CA SER A 2 -11.74 11.31 -16.98
C SER A 2 -10.39 10.67 -17.31
N ALA A 3 -9.60 11.39 -18.09
CA ALA A 3 -8.25 10.96 -18.34
C ALA A 3 -7.52 10.89 -16.99
N PHE A 4 -6.95 9.75 -16.68
CA PHE A 4 -6.09 9.58 -15.52
C PHE A 4 -5.00 10.65 -15.58
N ASN A 5 -4.92 11.49 -14.56
CA ASN A 5 -3.87 12.50 -14.44
C ASN A 5 -2.93 12.12 -13.28
N PRO A 6 -1.72 11.64 -13.59
CA PRO A 6 -0.76 11.21 -12.58
C PRO A 6 -0.42 12.27 -11.54
N GLU A 7 -0.32 13.54 -11.94
CA GLU A 7 0.00 14.64 -11.02
C GLU A 7 -1.11 14.89 -10.02
N LYS A 8 -2.37 14.76 -10.43
CA LYS A 8 -3.52 14.89 -9.52
C LYS A 8 -3.57 13.75 -8.52
N VAL A 9 -3.24 12.54 -8.94
CA VAL A 9 -3.19 11.38 -8.05
C VAL A 9 -2.07 11.53 -7.03
N GLU A 10 -0.88 11.95 -7.47
CA GLU A 10 0.26 12.21 -6.60
C GLU A 10 -0.09 13.28 -5.54
N LYS A 11 -0.69 14.39 -5.96
CA LYS A 11 -1.13 15.45 -5.04
C LYS A 11 -2.19 14.96 -4.07
N TYR A 12 -3.17 14.19 -4.56
CA TYR A 12 -4.22 13.62 -3.72
C TYR A 12 -3.63 12.82 -2.56
N TYR A 13 -2.68 11.94 -2.84
CA TYR A 13 -2.04 11.14 -1.80
C TYR A 13 -1.09 11.96 -0.93
N SER A 14 -0.32 12.87 -1.51
CA SER A 14 0.57 13.74 -0.76
C SER A 14 -0.18 14.52 0.32
N ASP A 15 -1.34 15.08 -0.03
CA ASP A 15 -2.18 15.82 0.91
C ASP A 15 -2.72 14.92 2.02
N ARG A 16 -3.08 13.67 1.71
CA ARG A 16 -3.72 12.74 2.66
C ARG A 16 -2.76 11.95 3.53
N TYR A 17 -1.53 11.85 3.13
CA TYR A 17 -0.47 11.24 3.93
C TYR A 17 0.39 12.29 4.66
N ASP A 18 -0.03 13.55 4.62
CA ASP A 18 0.59 14.60 5.43
C ASP A 18 0.31 14.36 6.92
N ASP A 19 1.31 14.63 7.76
CA ASP A 19 1.21 14.39 9.20
C ASP A 19 0.16 15.26 9.88
N ASP A 20 -0.21 16.38 9.26
CA ASP A 20 -1.22 17.31 9.77
C ASP A 20 -2.63 17.01 9.21
N TYR A 21 -2.74 16.05 8.29
CA TYR A 21 -4.04 15.66 7.74
C TYR A 21 -4.84 14.88 8.78
N GLU A 22 -6.02 15.37 9.13
CA GLU A 22 -6.87 14.80 10.18
C GLU A 22 -7.16 13.30 9.97
N GLY A 23 -7.50 12.92 8.76
CA GLY A 23 -7.78 11.50 8.44
C GLY A 23 -6.57 10.60 8.69
N PHE A 24 -5.36 11.08 8.40
CA PHE A 24 -4.14 10.32 8.65
C PHE A 24 -3.80 10.24 10.15
N ILE A 25 -4.04 11.33 10.88
CA ILE A 25 -3.88 11.36 12.34
C ILE A 25 -4.81 10.31 12.99
N ILE A 26 -6.08 10.29 12.58
CA ILE A 26 -7.06 9.32 13.07
C ILE A 26 -6.65 7.89 12.71
N ALA A 27 -6.23 7.66 11.46
CA ALA A 27 -5.79 6.34 11.01
C ALA A 27 -4.60 5.81 11.83
N LYS A 28 -3.61 6.65 12.11
CA LYS A 28 -2.46 6.27 12.96
C LYS A 28 -2.89 5.93 14.38
N LYS A 29 -3.83 6.71 14.94
CA LYS A 29 -4.38 6.44 16.27
C LYS A 29 -5.08 5.09 16.34
N GLU A 30 -5.88 4.76 15.33
CA GLU A 30 -6.57 3.48 15.27
C GLU A 30 -5.60 2.32 15.04
N LEU A 31 -4.55 2.52 14.25
CA LEU A 31 -3.49 1.53 14.12
C LEU A 31 -2.75 1.30 15.44
N LEU A 32 -2.51 2.36 16.23
CA LEU A 32 -1.93 2.20 17.56
C LEU A 32 -2.84 1.35 18.46
N ASN A 33 -4.14 1.63 18.47
CA ASN A 33 -5.11 0.86 19.24
C ASN A 33 -5.10 -0.62 18.81
N LEU A 34 -5.02 -0.88 17.51
CA LEU A 34 -4.92 -2.25 16.98
C LEU A 34 -3.62 -2.92 17.43
N SER A 35 -2.50 -2.22 17.36
CA SER A 35 -1.21 -2.74 17.83
C SER A 35 -1.25 -3.15 19.29
N GLU A 36 -1.81 -2.29 20.15
CA GLU A 36 -1.97 -2.58 21.57
C GLU A 36 -2.85 -3.80 21.82
N HIS A 37 -3.96 -3.91 21.08
CA HIS A 37 -4.83 -5.08 21.14
C HIS A 37 -4.10 -6.36 20.73
N CYS A 38 -3.34 -6.32 19.65
CA CYS A 38 -2.55 -7.46 19.18
C CYS A 38 -1.53 -7.90 20.23
N LYS A 39 -0.80 -6.96 20.83
CA LYS A 39 0.18 -7.26 21.89
C LYS A 39 -0.48 -7.89 23.11
N LYS A 40 -1.60 -7.32 23.56
CA LYS A 40 -2.34 -7.81 24.72
C LYS A 40 -2.83 -9.25 24.54
N ASN A 41 -3.15 -9.63 23.30
CA ASN A 41 -3.72 -10.95 22.99
C ASN A 41 -2.72 -11.89 22.31
N SER A 42 -1.43 -11.53 22.28
CA SER A 42 -0.35 -12.33 21.65
C SER A 42 -0.64 -12.66 20.18
N ILE A 43 -1.17 -11.67 19.43
CA ILE A 43 -1.47 -11.78 18.01
C ILE A 43 -0.34 -11.13 17.22
N ASN A 44 0.20 -11.83 16.22
CA ASN A 44 1.14 -11.25 15.27
C ASN A 44 0.39 -10.43 14.22
N CYS A 45 0.54 -9.11 14.27
CA CYS A 45 -0.12 -8.21 13.34
C CYS A 45 0.87 -7.71 12.28
N HIS A 46 0.44 -7.73 11.03
CA HIS A 46 1.23 -7.30 9.87
C HIS A 46 0.49 -6.22 9.11
N ILE A 47 1.23 -5.22 8.65
CA ILE A 47 0.76 -4.30 7.60
C ILE A 47 1.33 -4.80 6.28
N ILE A 48 0.45 -5.14 5.35
CA ILE A 48 0.83 -5.49 3.98
C ILE A 48 0.35 -4.36 3.08
N LEU A 49 1.29 -3.66 2.47
CA LEU A 49 1.00 -2.50 1.65
C LEU A 49 0.88 -2.90 0.19
N MET A 50 -0.32 -2.73 -0.36
CA MET A 50 -0.57 -2.88 -1.79
C MET A 50 -0.33 -1.53 -2.47
N PRO A 51 0.51 -1.43 -3.51
CA PRO A 51 0.73 -0.17 -4.20
C PRO A 51 -0.49 0.23 -5.03
N ASP A 52 -0.65 1.53 -5.24
CA ASP A 52 -1.54 2.04 -6.27
C ASP A 52 -0.92 1.73 -7.64
N ILE A 53 -1.66 1.04 -8.49
CA ILE A 53 -1.14 0.57 -9.78
C ILE A 53 -1.59 1.40 -10.98
N HIS A 54 -2.06 2.63 -10.77
CA HIS A 54 -2.41 3.52 -11.89
C HIS A 54 -1.23 3.80 -12.81
N LYS A 55 -0.05 3.96 -12.25
CA LYS A 55 1.19 4.22 -12.99
C LYS A 55 2.36 3.56 -12.28
N LEU A 56 3.03 2.64 -12.97
CA LEU A 56 4.17 1.90 -12.40
C LEU A 56 5.54 2.41 -12.90
N ASN A 57 5.60 2.96 -14.10
CA ASN A 57 6.86 3.42 -14.71
C ASN A 57 6.75 4.85 -15.25
N PRO A 58 7.33 5.84 -14.55
CA PRO A 58 7.95 5.77 -13.23
C PRO A 58 6.91 5.67 -12.11
N TYR A 59 7.23 4.96 -11.04
CA TYR A 59 6.37 4.91 -9.85
C TYR A 59 6.66 6.13 -8.96
N LYS A 60 5.70 7.04 -8.85
CA LYS A 60 5.87 8.31 -8.15
C LYS A 60 5.29 8.33 -6.74
N LEU A 61 4.67 7.24 -6.30
CA LEU A 61 3.99 7.15 -5.01
C LEU A 61 4.83 6.45 -3.94
N ASN A 62 6.13 6.27 -4.17
CA ASN A 62 7.00 5.58 -3.22
C ASN A 62 7.08 6.28 -1.86
N PHE A 63 6.77 7.57 -1.78
CA PHE A 63 6.69 8.29 -0.52
C PHE A 63 5.63 7.68 0.42
N ILE A 64 4.54 7.10 -0.13
CA ILE A 64 3.53 6.36 0.65
C ILE A 64 4.16 5.11 1.28
N ASN A 65 4.91 4.35 0.47
CA ASN A 65 5.57 3.12 0.91
C ASN A 65 6.55 3.41 2.05
N GLN A 66 7.37 4.45 1.90
CA GLN A 66 8.31 4.86 2.93
C GLN A 66 7.59 5.34 4.20
N LYS A 67 6.53 6.13 4.05
CA LYS A 67 5.75 6.62 5.18
C LYS A 67 5.08 5.50 5.95
N MET A 68 4.45 4.56 5.25
CA MET A 68 3.79 3.44 5.91
C MET A 68 4.77 2.46 6.54
N LYS A 69 5.94 2.29 5.95
CA LYS A 69 7.03 1.53 6.58
C LYS A 69 7.43 2.15 7.93
N LYS A 70 7.57 3.47 7.97
CA LYS A 70 7.87 4.19 9.21
C LYS A 70 6.75 4.08 10.22
N VAL A 71 5.50 4.24 9.81
CA VAL A 71 4.32 4.08 10.69
C VAL A 71 4.29 2.67 11.29
N ALA A 72 4.52 1.65 10.47
CA ALA A 72 4.57 0.27 10.95
C ALA A 72 5.67 0.07 12.00
N ALA A 73 6.86 0.60 11.76
CA ALA A 73 7.97 0.51 12.72
C ALA A 73 7.64 1.25 14.03
N ASP A 74 7.12 2.45 13.95
CA ASP A 74 6.78 3.28 15.11
C ASP A 74 5.67 2.64 15.97
N LEU A 75 4.76 1.88 15.35
CA LEU A 75 3.61 1.26 16.01
C LEU A 75 3.80 -0.26 16.27
N ASP A 76 5.00 -0.78 16.08
CA ASP A 76 5.36 -2.19 16.31
C ASP A 76 4.58 -3.20 15.44
N PHE A 77 4.25 -2.82 14.22
CA PHE A 77 3.77 -3.78 13.22
C PHE A 77 4.93 -4.38 12.44
N LYS A 78 4.80 -5.64 12.07
CA LYS A 78 5.57 -6.21 10.97
C LYS A 78 5.06 -5.62 9.66
N PHE A 79 5.96 -5.36 8.72
CA PHE A 79 5.63 -4.65 7.48
C PHE A 79 6.10 -5.42 6.26
N HIS A 80 5.23 -5.52 5.27
CA HIS A 80 5.58 -6.10 3.98
C HIS A 80 5.05 -5.24 2.85
N ASP A 81 5.93 -4.87 1.92
CA ASP A 81 5.63 -4.00 0.79
C ASP A 81 5.54 -4.84 -0.48
N LEU A 82 4.39 -4.77 -1.16
CA LEU A 82 4.15 -5.51 -2.40
C LEU A 82 4.63 -4.77 -3.65
N LEU A 83 5.21 -3.57 -3.52
CA LEU A 83 5.63 -2.79 -4.69
C LEU A 83 6.63 -3.54 -5.56
N SER A 84 7.57 -4.25 -4.97
CA SER A 84 8.65 -4.92 -5.70
C SER A 84 8.16 -5.94 -6.72
N ILE A 85 7.00 -6.57 -6.50
CA ILE A 85 6.44 -7.54 -7.46
C ILE A 85 5.92 -6.89 -8.73
N PHE A 86 5.70 -5.57 -8.71
CA PHE A 86 5.21 -4.80 -9.85
C PHE A 86 6.31 -4.00 -10.56
N GLU A 87 7.53 -3.98 -10.02
CA GLU A 87 8.64 -3.25 -10.62
C GLU A 87 8.94 -3.76 -12.04
N GLY A 88 9.13 -2.81 -12.96
CA GLY A 88 9.41 -3.13 -14.36
C GLY A 88 8.22 -3.60 -15.19
N LYS A 89 7.04 -3.72 -14.59
CA LYS A 89 5.83 -4.13 -15.31
C LYS A 89 5.12 -2.91 -15.91
N ASP A 90 4.51 -3.11 -17.07
CA ASP A 90 3.57 -2.15 -17.63
C ASP A 90 2.27 -2.24 -16.81
N GLU A 91 1.80 -1.13 -16.24
CA GLU A 91 0.60 -1.07 -15.44
C GLU A 91 -0.63 -1.65 -16.13
N LYS A 92 -0.73 -1.50 -17.45
CA LYS A 92 -1.86 -2.02 -18.23
C LYS A 92 -1.97 -3.54 -18.17
N THR A 93 -0.86 -4.25 -17.94
CA THR A 93 -0.85 -5.71 -17.86
C THR A 93 -1.41 -6.24 -16.55
N VAL A 94 -1.52 -5.38 -15.54
CA VAL A 94 -2.01 -5.73 -14.20
C VAL A 94 -3.38 -5.11 -13.88
N TRP A 95 -3.92 -4.29 -14.78
CA TRP A 95 -5.25 -3.72 -14.66
C TRP A 95 -6.35 -4.71 -15.06
N ASN A 96 -7.51 -4.60 -14.43
CA ASN A 96 -8.69 -5.38 -14.76
C ASN A 96 -9.08 -5.21 -16.24
N LYS A 97 -9.10 -3.98 -16.73
CA LYS A 97 -9.28 -3.62 -18.14
C LYS A 97 -8.72 -2.24 -18.40
N PHE A 98 -8.60 -1.86 -19.67
CA PHE A 98 -8.16 -0.51 -20.03
C PHE A 98 -9.04 0.55 -19.34
N GLY A 99 -8.41 1.48 -18.65
CA GLY A 99 -9.09 2.53 -17.90
C GLY A 99 -9.65 2.13 -16.53
N ASP A 100 -9.46 0.88 -16.12
CA ASP A 100 -9.85 0.39 -14.80
C ASP A 100 -8.61 -0.15 -14.06
N PRO A 101 -8.00 0.66 -13.19
CA PRO A 101 -6.73 0.32 -12.54
C PRO A 101 -6.89 -0.61 -11.33
N HIS A 102 -8.00 -1.28 -11.18
CA HIS A 102 -8.12 -2.33 -10.18
C HIS A 102 -7.30 -3.56 -10.59
N PRO A 103 -6.69 -4.27 -9.63
CA PRO A 103 -5.90 -5.46 -9.95
C PRO A 103 -6.71 -6.52 -10.69
N ASN A 104 -6.14 -7.06 -11.76
CA ASN A 104 -6.70 -8.20 -12.47
C ASN A 104 -6.33 -9.53 -11.79
N ALA A 105 -6.78 -10.65 -12.37
CA ALA A 105 -6.49 -11.98 -11.82
C ALA A 105 -4.98 -12.27 -11.74
N TYR A 106 -4.22 -11.83 -12.73
CA TYR A 106 -2.76 -11.99 -12.74
C TYR A 106 -2.10 -11.21 -11.59
N ALA A 107 -2.47 -9.93 -11.41
CA ALA A 107 -1.96 -9.11 -10.31
C ALA A 107 -2.32 -9.73 -8.94
N ASN A 108 -3.54 -10.20 -8.77
CA ASN A 108 -3.98 -10.86 -7.54
C ASN A 108 -3.20 -12.16 -7.28
N SER A 109 -2.90 -12.94 -8.32
CA SER A 109 -2.05 -14.13 -8.21
C SER A 109 -0.64 -13.79 -7.72
N LEU A 110 -0.02 -12.75 -8.29
CA LEU A 110 1.30 -12.29 -7.87
C LEU A 110 1.31 -11.86 -6.40
N MET A 111 0.31 -11.08 -6.00
CA MET A 111 0.21 -10.61 -4.62
C MET A 111 -0.03 -11.75 -3.64
N SER A 112 -0.97 -12.65 -3.93
CA SER A 112 -1.28 -13.79 -3.04
C SER A 112 -0.10 -14.72 -2.85
N GLU A 113 0.62 -15.05 -3.92
CA GLU A 113 1.82 -15.87 -3.84
C GLU A 113 2.91 -15.20 -2.99
N ASN A 114 3.13 -13.91 -3.21
CA ASN A 114 4.14 -13.16 -2.46
C ASN A 114 3.79 -13.06 -0.97
N ILE A 115 2.52 -12.81 -0.64
CA ILE A 115 2.03 -12.78 0.74
C ILE A 115 2.19 -14.15 1.41
N PHE A 116 1.83 -15.22 0.70
CA PHE A 116 2.00 -16.58 1.20
C PHE A 116 3.46 -16.88 1.56
N LEU A 117 4.39 -16.57 0.65
CA LEU A 117 5.82 -16.76 0.90
C LEU A 117 6.32 -15.91 2.07
N TYR A 118 5.85 -14.67 2.17
CA TYR A 118 6.18 -13.78 3.28
C TYR A 118 5.72 -14.34 4.63
N LEU A 119 4.50 -14.84 4.72
CA LEU A 119 3.94 -15.35 5.97
C LEU A 119 4.52 -16.71 6.39
N ASN A 120 5.11 -17.45 5.45
CA ASN A 120 5.63 -18.80 5.68
C ASN A 120 7.17 -18.88 5.65
N ARG A 121 7.85 -17.77 5.86
CA ARG A 121 9.32 -17.77 5.96
C ARG A 121 9.81 -18.05 7.38
#